data_386d59b204717ce7b476264a5d8dee06
#
_entry.id   386d59b204717ce7b476264a5d8dee06
#
_cell.length_a   1.000
_cell.length_b   1.000
_cell.length_c   1.000
_cell.angle_alpha   90.00
_cell.angle_beta   90.00
_cell.angle_gamma   90.00
#
_symmetry.space_group_name_H-M   'P 1'
#
loop_
_entity.id
_entity.type
_entity.pdbx_description
1 polymer ?
#
loop_
_entity_poly.entity_id
_entity_poly.type
_entity_poly.pdbx_seq_one_letter_code
_entity_poly.pdbx_strand_id
1 'polypeptide(L)'
;SNNGIQILSLLARDEVGAEATNVLQTATPADLYAFIADQVNNAMRKDADNGDVIAQAWLSFGVDRKTCKRPVMVKPYGGTRHSCRAYVGEWFNELILDGRRNPFTDYNDQRDALTYLTAKLWSAMNNDLSGPTTTMKWLQDVAKVLSTSDTHVDWTTPTGFKARQRYVQQSAHKIR
;
A
#
# COMPACT_ATOMS: atom_id res chain seq x y z
N SER A 1 0.25 6.84 -10.76
CA SER A 1 -0.55 5.96 -11.61
C SER A 1 -0.98 4.74 -10.80
N ASN A 2 -2.19 4.27 -10.97
CA ASN A 2 -2.75 3.06 -10.35
C ASN A 2 -2.77 1.84 -11.30
N ASN A 3 -2.02 1.90 -12.40
CA ASN A 3 -2.01 0.87 -13.44
C ASN A 3 -1.72 -0.54 -12.91
N GLY A 4 -0.82 -0.67 -11.92
CA GLY A 4 -0.53 -1.98 -11.32
C GLY A 4 -1.79 -2.60 -10.69
N ILE A 5 -2.59 -1.81 -9.99
CA ILE A 5 -3.84 -2.28 -9.39
C ILE A 5 -4.87 -2.59 -10.48
N GLN A 6 -4.98 -1.76 -11.52
CA GLN A 6 -5.86 -2.03 -12.67
C GLN A 6 -5.58 -3.38 -13.30
N ILE A 7 -4.31 -3.65 -13.63
CA ILE A 7 -3.90 -4.92 -14.26
C ILE A 7 -4.15 -6.10 -13.33
N LEU A 8 -3.78 -5.99 -12.05
CA LEU A 8 -3.97 -7.07 -11.08
C LEU A 8 -5.45 -7.32 -10.79
N SER A 9 -6.31 -6.29 -10.75
CA SER A 9 -7.76 -6.44 -10.62
C SER A 9 -8.37 -7.15 -11.83
N LEU A 10 -7.93 -6.81 -13.05
CA LEU A 10 -8.35 -7.51 -14.26
C LEU A 10 -7.96 -8.98 -14.24
N LEU A 11 -6.72 -9.30 -13.89
CA LEU A 11 -6.23 -10.68 -13.80
C LEU A 11 -6.95 -11.50 -12.74
N ALA A 12 -7.27 -10.88 -11.61
CA ALA A 12 -7.97 -11.48 -10.49
C ALA A 12 -9.51 -11.52 -10.70
N ARG A 13 -10.05 -10.84 -11.71
CA ARG A 13 -11.49 -10.59 -11.89
C ARG A 13 -12.11 -9.95 -10.64
N ASP A 14 -11.37 -9.03 -10.02
CA ASP A 14 -11.78 -8.30 -8.83
C ASP A 14 -12.60 -7.07 -9.24
N GLU A 15 -13.92 -7.15 -9.07
CA GLU A 15 -14.86 -6.09 -9.44
C GLU A 15 -14.62 -4.82 -8.62
N VAL A 16 -14.34 -4.95 -7.31
CA VAL A 16 -14.11 -3.80 -6.42
C VAL A 16 -12.90 -2.99 -6.86
N GLY A 17 -11.77 -3.66 -7.09
CA GLY A 17 -10.57 -3.01 -7.61
C GLY A 17 -10.75 -2.47 -9.03
N ALA A 18 -11.53 -3.14 -9.87
CA ALA A 18 -11.82 -2.72 -11.24
C ALA A 18 -12.70 -1.45 -11.27
N GLU A 19 -13.72 -1.37 -10.42
CA GLU A 19 -14.53 -0.16 -10.26
C GLU A 19 -13.70 1.00 -9.71
N ALA A 20 -12.98 0.77 -8.61
CA ALA A 20 -12.17 1.79 -7.94
C ALA A 20 -11.05 2.36 -8.84
N THR A 21 -10.67 1.64 -9.90
CA THR A 21 -9.62 2.04 -10.85
C THR A 21 -10.13 2.40 -12.25
N ASN A 22 -11.43 2.53 -12.43
CA ASN A 22 -12.08 2.89 -13.70
C ASN A 22 -11.83 1.87 -14.84
N VAL A 23 -11.72 0.59 -14.51
CA VAL A 23 -11.69 -0.51 -15.47
C VAL A 23 -13.13 -0.89 -15.87
N LEU A 24 -14.04 -0.89 -14.91
CA LEU A 24 -15.46 -1.01 -15.15
C LEU A 24 -16.09 0.37 -15.31
N GLN A 25 -17.12 0.43 -16.15
CA GLN A 25 -17.87 1.66 -16.36
C GLN A 25 -18.73 1.97 -15.14
N THR A 26 -18.50 3.15 -14.56
CA THR A 26 -19.27 3.70 -13.45
C THR A 26 -19.92 5.02 -13.87
N ALA A 27 -20.95 5.46 -13.13
CA ALA A 27 -21.66 6.72 -13.43
C ALA A 27 -20.74 7.95 -13.32
N THR A 28 -19.75 7.91 -12.43
CA THR A 28 -18.74 8.95 -12.24
C THR A 28 -17.36 8.29 -12.12
N PRO A 29 -16.29 8.97 -12.61
CA PRO A 29 -14.93 8.43 -12.43
C PRO A 29 -14.60 8.17 -10.97
N ALA A 30 -14.13 6.99 -10.66
CA ALA A 30 -13.68 6.62 -9.33
C ALA A 30 -12.27 7.15 -9.05
N ASP A 31 -12.00 7.49 -7.79
CA ASP A 31 -10.67 7.81 -7.28
C ASP A 31 -10.28 6.80 -6.21
N LEU A 32 -9.47 5.83 -6.59
CA LEU A 32 -8.99 4.77 -5.70
C LEU A 32 -8.34 5.31 -4.42
N TYR A 33 -7.61 6.42 -4.51
CA TYR A 33 -6.90 6.98 -3.35
C TYR A 33 -7.87 7.64 -2.36
N ALA A 34 -8.89 8.32 -2.88
CA ALA A 34 -9.98 8.85 -2.07
C ALA A 34 -10.79 7.71 -1.43
N PHE A 35 -11.12 6.67 -2.19
CA PHE A 35 -11.80 5.48 -1.70
C PHE A 35 -11.07 4.85 -0.50
N ILE A 36 -9.75 4.62 -0.62
CA ILE A 36 -8.95 4.07 0.50
C ILE A 36 -8.91 5.05 1.69
N ALA A 37 -8.82 6.37 1.44
CA ALA A 37 -8.86 7.36 2.51
C ALA A 37 -10.19 7.32 3.29
N ASP A 38 -11.30 7.14 2.59
CA ASP A 38 -12.63 7.00 3.21
C ASP A 38 -12.72 5.74 4.08
N GLN A 39 -12.17 4.60 3.63
CA GLN A 39 -12.12 3.37 4.42
C GLN A 39 -11.28 3.57 5.70
N VAL A 40 -10.13 4.23 5.60
CA VAL A 40 -9.28 4.57 6.75
C VAL A 40 -10.02 5.49 7.72
N ASN A 41 -10.65 6.55 7.23
CA ASN A 41 -11.43 7.49 8.05
C ASN A 41 -12.61 6.79 8.74
N ASN A 42 -13.31 5.89 8.05
CA ASN A 42 -14.42 5.12 8.63
C ASN A 42 -13.92 4.19 9.76
N ALA A 43 -12.76 3.55 9.58
CA ALA A 43 -12.15 2.73 10.63
C ALA A 43 -11.71 3.59 11.84
N MET A 44 -11.14 4.77 11.60
CA MET A 44 -10.75 5.70 12.67
C MET A 44 -11.96 6.28 13.41
N ARG A 45 -13.06 6.57 12.71
CA ARG A 45 -14.31 7.02 13.39
C ARG A 45 -14.81 5.99 14.40
N LYS A 46 -14.82 4.71 14.03
CA LYS A 46 -15.21 3.63 14.96
C LYS A 46 -14.33 3.57 16.21
N ASP A 47 -13.00 3.76 16.03
CA ASP A 47 -12.08 3.77 17.17
C ASP A 47 -12.29 5.04 18.04
N ALA A 48 -12.48 6.19 17.39
CA ALA A 48 -12.74 7.46 18.07
C ALA A 48 -14.03 7.43 18.89
N ASP A 49 -15.10 6.79 18.38
CA ASP A 49 -16.36 6.58 19.07
C ASP A 49 -16.19 5.69 20.32
N ASN A 50 -15.18 4.81 20.30
CA ASN A 50 -14.77 3.99 21.45
C ASN A 50 -13.76 4.70 22.38
N GLY A 51 -13.48 5.98 22.15
CA GLY A 51 -12.63 6.80 23.01
C GLY A 51 -11.13 6.79 22.65
N ASP A 52 -10.72 6.27 21.49
CA ASP A 52 -9.32 6.28 21.05
C ASP A 52 -8.89 7.73 20.71
N VAL A 53 -8.01 8.28 21.54
CA VAL A 53 -7.51 9.65 21.41
C VAL A 53 -6.60 9.86 20.18
N ILE A 54 -5.89 8.81 19.76
CA ILE A 54 -5.04 8.86 18.56
C ILE A 54 -5.92 8.95 17.32
N ALA A 55 -6.99 8.16 17.28
CA ALA A 55 -7.99 8.22 16.21
C ALA A 55 -8.62 9.61 16.11
N GLN A 56 -9.04 10.20 17.23
CA GLN A 56 -9.59 11.56 17.28
C GLN A 56 -8.61 12.61 16.77
N ALA A 57 -7.34 12.50 17.17
CA ALA A 57 -6.28 13.40 16.72
C ALA A 57 -6.06 13.31 15.19
N TRP A 58 -6.02 12.11 14.61
CA TRP A 58 -5.88 11.93 13.17
C TRP A 58 -7.10 12.41 12.38
N LEU A 59 -8.32 12.18 12.88
CA LEU A 59 -9.54 12.70 12.25
C LEU A 59 -9.55 14.24 12.24
N SER A 60 -9.09 14.86 13.33
CA SER A 60 -8.95 16.32 13.43
C SER A 60 -7.83 16.85 12.53
N PHE A 61 -6.71 16.13 12.43
CA PHE A 61 -5.58 16.50 11.56
C PHE A 61 -5.97 16.40 10.07
N GLY A 62 -6.80 15.44 9.72
CA GLY A 62 -7.31 15.21 8.37
C GLY A 62 -6.43 14.24 7.58
N VAL A 63 -6.96 13.03 7.38
CA VAL A 63 -6.39 12.00 6.50
C VAL A 63 -7.17 12.03 5.19
N ASP A 64 -6.47 12.27 4.10
CA ASP A 64 -7.06 12.52 2.80
C ASP A 64 -6.44 11.64 1.68
N ARG A 65 -6.86 11.92 0.46
CA ARG A 65 -6.33 11.33 -0.76
C ARG A 65 -4.80 11.39 -0.87
N LYS A 66 -4.18 12.49 -0.42
CA LYS A 66 -2.71 12.68 -0.52
C LYS A 66 -1.97 11.72 0.41
N THR A 67 -2.49 11.51 1.61
CA THR A 67 -1.97 10.54 2.58
C THR A 67 -1.87 9.13 1.97
N CYS A 68 -2.93 8.73 1.25
CA CYS A 68 -3.08 7.37 0.73
C CYS A 68 -2.37 7.15 -0.61
N LYS A 69 -2.16 8.21 -1.40
CA LYS A 69 -1.69 8.09 -2.79
C LYS A 69 -0.41 7.29 -2.93
N ARG A 70 0.64 7.65 -2.20
CA ARG A 70 1.96 7.02 -2.35
C ARG A 70 1.99 5.57 -1.85
N PRO A 71 1.47 5.23 -0.66
CA PRO A 71 1.36 3.85 -0.20
C PRO A 71 0.56 2.94 -1.15
N VAL A 72 -0.60 3.39 -1.62
CA VAL A 72 -1.45 2.63 -2.55
C VAL A 72 -0.75 2.43 -3.89
N MET A 73 -0.08 3.46 -4.40
CA MET A 73 0.61 3.42 -5.69
C MET A 73 1.74 2.38 -5.74
N VAL A 74 2.46 2.19 -4.64
CA VAL A 74 3.61 1.26 -4.58
C VAL A 74 3.22 -0.14 -4.14
N LYS A 75 2.01 -0.33 -3.58
CA LYS A 75 1.52 -1.62 -3.09
C LYS A 75 1.62 -2.74 -4.14
N PRO A 76 1.18 -2.57 -5.40
CA PRO A 76 1.22 -3.61 -6.43
C PRO A 76 2.64 -3.93 -6.92
N TYR A 77 3.65 -3.16 -6.51
CA TYR A 77 5.05 -3.37 -6.87
C TYR A 77 5.89 -3.91 -5.70
N GLY A 78 5.24 -4.53 -4.71
CA GLY A 78 5.92 -5.11 -3.55
C GLY A 78 6.11 -4.14 -2.39
N GLY A 79 5.34 -3.05 -2.34
CA GLY A 79 5.31 -2.14 -1.19
C GLY A 79 5.07 -2.88 0.12
N THR A 80 5.86 -2.58 1.15
CA THR A 80 5.79 -3.21 2.48
C THR A 80 5.10 -2.29 3.48
N ARG A 81 4.68 -2.86 4.63
CA ARG A 81 4.16 -2.05 5.74
C ARG A 81 5.22 -1.04 6.24
N HIS A 82 6.50 -1.40 6.17
CA HIS A 82 7.61 -0.51 6.54
C HIS A 82 7.68 0.69 5.59
N SER A 83 7.68 0.46 4.27
CA SER A 83 7.66 1.56 3.29
C SER A 83 6.39 2.41 3.39
N CYS A 84 5.24 1.80 3.67
CA CYS A 84 4.00 2.54 3.93
C CYS A 84 4.17 3.52 5.10
N ARG A 85 4.78 3.06 6.22
CA ARG A 85 5.04 3.92 7.38
C ARG A 85 5.98 5.07 7.05
N ALA A 86 7.02 4.82 6.24
CA ALA A 86 7.94 5.87 5.79
C ALA A 86 7.18 6.95 4.99
N TYR A 87 6.35 6.56 4.03
CA TYR A 87 5.59 7.51 3.21
C TYR A 87 4.55 8.31 4.01
N VAL A 88 3.89 7.67 4.98
CA VAL A 88 2.97 8.36 5.89
C VAL A 88 3.73 9.37 6.76
N GLY A 89 4.93 9.00 7.25
CA GLY A 89 5.80 9.89 8.03
C GLY A 89 6.31 11.08 7.20
N GLU A 90 6.75 10.85 5.97
CA GLU A 90 7.15 11.92 5.04
C GLU A 90 6.01 12.90 4.79
N TRP A 91 4.83 12.39 4.42
CA TRP A 91 3.62 13.21 4.22
C TRP A 91 3.25 14.03 5.46
N PHE A 92 3.29 13.42 6.64
CA PHE A 92 3.01 14.11 7.90
C PHE A 92 4.01 15.24 8.16
N ASN A 93 5.31 14.95 8.03
CA ASN A 93 6.37 15.92 8.26
C ASN A 93 6.31 17.09 7.25
N GLU A 94 6.02 16.84 5.98
CA GLU A 94 5.79 17.88 4.98
C GLU A 94 4.71 18.86 5.43
N LEU A 95 3.56 18.36 5.92
CA LEU A 95 2.47 19.21 6.38
C LEU A 95 2.82 20.01 7.64
N ILE A 96 3.62 19.45 8.55
CA ILE A 96 4.10 20.18 9.73
C ILE A 96 5.07 21.29 9.30
N LEU A 97 5.98 21.02 8.37
CA LEU A 97 6.89 22.03 7.80
C LEU A 97 6.14 23.13 7.06
N ASP A 98 5.03 22.80 6.41
CA ASP A 98 4.12 23.76 5.75
C ASP A 98 3.25 24.56 6.74
N GLY A 99 3.47 24.39 8.07
CA GLY A 99 2.82 25.18 9.12
C GLY A 99 1.55 24.55 9.71
N ARG A 100 1.21 23.30 9.38
CA ARG A 100 0.09 22.60 10.04
C ARG A 100 0.48 22.26 11.48
N ARG A 101 -0.43 22.52 12.43
CA ARG A 101 -0.19 22.22 13.85
C ARG A 101 -0.03 20.72 14.07
N ASN A 102 1.07 20.32 14.73
CA ASN A 102 1.25 18.94 15.18
C ASN A 102 0.27 18.62 16.33
N PRO A 103 -0.61 17.61 16.21
CA PRO A 103 -1.53 17.24 17.28
C PRO A 103 -0.88 16.35 18.36
N PHE A 104 0.35 15.85 18.11
CA PHE A 104 1.04 14.95 19.03
C PHE A 104 2.07 15.71 19.84
N THR A 105 2.13 15.44 21.16
CA THR A 105 2.88 16.27 22.12
C THR A 105 4.37 16.00 22.11
N ASP A 106 4.77 14.74 21.93
CA ASP A 106 6.17 14.35 21.94
C ASP A 106 6.50 13.30 20.83
N TYR A 107 7.76 12.90 20.79
CA TYR A 107 8.26 11.95 19.79
C TYR A 107 7.62 10.56 19.91
N ASN A 108 7.36 10.09 21.13
CA ASN A 108 6.77 8.76 21.34
C ASN A 108 5.30 8.75 20.89
N ASP A 109 4.55 9.78 21.26
CA ASP A 109 3.17 9.98 20.81
C ASP A 109 3.09 10.00 19.28
N GLN A 110 3.97 10.78 18.64
CA GLN A 110 4.04 10.86 17.18
C GLN A 110 4.38 9.51 16.54
N ARG A 111 5.35 8.77 17.10
CA ARG A 111 5.75 7.45 16.62
C ARG A 111 4.60 6.45 16.69
N ASP A 112 3.87 6.45 17.79
CA ASP A 112 2.76 5.53 18.03
C ASP A 112 1.55 5.91 17.17
N ALA A 113 1.29 7.21 16.99
CA ALA A 113 0.29 7.73 16.08
C ALA A 113 0.57 7.36 14.61
N LEU A 114 1.82 7.49 14.14
CA LEU A 114 2.22 7.06 12.79
C LEU A 114 2.09 5.54 12.61
N THR A 115 2.37 4.77 13.65
CA THR A 115 2.22 3.31 13.64
C THR A 115 0.75 2.91 13.55
N TYR A 116 -0.12 3.59 14.31
CA TYR A 116 -1.57 3.44 14.27
C TYR A 116 -2.13 3.73 12.86
N LEU A 117 -1.86 4.92 12.31
CA LEU A 117 -2.36 5.31 10.99
C LEU A 117 -1.87 4.35 9.89
N THR A 118 -0.59 3.95 9.97
CA THR A 118 -0.03 2.95 9.05
C THR A 118 -0.77 1.61 9.13
N ALA A 119 -1.15 1.17 10.34
CA ALA A 119 -1.89 -0.07 10.52
C ALA A 119 -3.29 0.01 9.88
N LYS A 120 -4.00 1.13 10.07
CA LYS A 120 -5.32 1.37 9.45
C LYS A 120 -5.23 1.39 7.92
N LEU A 121 -4.28 2.14 7.38
CA LEU A 121 -4.06 2.23 5.94
C LEU A 121 -3.65 0.87 5.33
N TRP A 122 -2.76 0.14 6.00
CA TRP A 122 -2.35 -1.18 5.55
C TRP A 122 -3.50 -2.19 5.55
N SER A 123 -4.35 -2.14 6.58
CA SER A 123 -5.55 -2.96 6.69
C SER A 123 -6.55 -2.64 5.56
N ALA A 124 -6.84 -1.36 5.32
CA ALA A 124 -7.73 -0.94 4.25
C ALA A 124 -7.22 -1.44 2.88
N MET A 125 -5.93 -1.23 2.56
CA MET A 125 -5.36 -1.72 1.30
C MET A 125 -5.45 -3.24 1.14
N ASN A 126 -5.31 -4.02 2.22
CA ASN A 126 -5.39 -5.48 2.12
C ASN A 126 -6.83 -6.00 1.99
N ASN A 127 -7.78 -5.36 2.64
CA ASN A 127 -9.18 -5.77 2.64
C ASN A 127 -9.90 -5.33 1.36
N ASP A 128 -9.71 -4.06 0.99
CA ASP A 128 -10.47 -3.45 -0.10
C ASP A 128 -9.80 -3.65 -1.48
N LEU A 129 -8.53 -4.09 -1.50
CA LEU A 129 -7.79 -4.48 -2.70
C LEU A 129 -7.34 -5.95 -2.60
N SER A 130 -8.25 -6.83 -2.20
CA SER A 130 -7.94 -8.25 -1.93
C SER A 130 -7.49 -9.00 -3.18
N GLY A 131 -8.11 -8.78 -4.32
CA GLY A 131 -7.74 -9.39 -5.60
C GLY A 131 -6.31 -9.06 -6.02
N PRO A 132 -5.96 -7.77 -6.19
CA PRO A 132 -4.58 -7.35 -6.45
C PRO A 132 -3.57 -7.85 -5.42
N THR A 133 -3.92 -7.83 -4.13
CA THR A 133 -3.04 -8.30 -3.05
C THR A 133 -2.76 -9.79 -3.13
N THR A 134 -3.79 -10.60 -3.38
CA THR A 134 -3.69 -12.05 -3.53
C THR A 134 -2.88 -12.43 -4.78
N THR A 135 -3.15 -11.77 -5.90
CA THR A 135 -2.43 -11.99 -7.16
C THR A 135 -0.94 -11.65 -7.01
N MET A 136 -0.62 -10.52 -6.36
CA MET A 136 0.77 -10.13 -6.10
C MET A 136 1.47 -11.12 -5.18
N LYS A 137 0.78 -11.60 -4.14
CA LYS A 137 1.33 -12.63 -3.26
C LYS A 137 1.63 -13.92 -4.02
N TRP A 138 0.72 -14.37 -4.86
CA TRP A 138 0.94 -15.55 -5.69
C TRP A 138 2.17 -15.38 -6.60
N LEU A 139 2.33 -14.23 -7.27
CA LEU A 139 3.52 -13.95 -8.08
C LEU A 139 4.82 -14.00 -7.27
N GLN A 140 4.80 -13.45 -6.04
CA GLN A 140 5.95 -13.50 -5.13
C GLN A 140 6.28 -14.93 -4.68
N ASP A 141 5.27 -15.73 -4.37
CA ASP A 141 5.44 -17.12 -3.96
C ASP A 141 6.02 -17.98 -5.13
N VAL A 142 5.52 -17.77 -6.36
CA VAL A 142 6.09 -18.40 -7.56
C VAL A 142 7.55 -18.00 -7.78
N ALA A 143 7.86 -16.70 -7.72
CA ALA A 143 9.23 -16.21 -7.87
C ALA A 143 10.18 -16.79 -6.81
N LYS A 144 9.69 -16.97 -5.56
CA LYS A 144 10.45 -17.59 -4.48
C LYS A 144 10.76 -19.07 -4.76
N VAL A 145 9.77 -19.83 -5.22
CA VAL A 145 9.96 -21.25 -5.58
C VAL A 145 11.01 -21.37 -6.70
N LEU A 146 10.91 -20.56 -7.74
CA LEU A 146 11.87 -20.58 -8.86
C LEU A 146 13.28 -20.19 -8.42
N SER A 147 13.42 -19.18 -7.57
CA SER A 147 14.75 -18.74 -7.07
C SER A 147 15.40 -19.76 -6.14
N THR A 148 14.62 -20.53 -5.36
CA THR A 148 15.17 -21.62 -4.51
C THR A 148 15.60 -22.85 -5.31
N SER A 149 15.06 -23.01 -6.51
CA SER A 149 15.42 -24.12 -7.43
C SER A 149 16.60 -23.78 -8.36
N ASP A 150 17.33 -22.68 -8.11
CA ASP A 150 18.38 -22.12 -9.00
C ASP A 150 17.92 -21.94 -10.46
N THR A 151 16.62 -21.71 -10.62
CA THR A 151 16.00 -21.51 -11.93
C THR A 151 15.83 -20.01 -12.17
N HIS A 152 15.98 -19.59 -13.42
CA HIS A 152 15.68 -18.23 -13.81
C HIS A 152 14.28 -18.13 -14.40
N VAL A 153 13.70 -16.93 -14.34
CA VAL A 153 12.40 -16.63 -14.95
C VAL A 153 12.65 -15.94 -16.29
N ASP A 154 12.23 -16.58 -17.36
CA ASP A 154 12.29 -16.01 -18.71
C ASP A 154 10.88 -15.67 -19.19
N TRP A 155 10.74 -14.50 -19.82
CA TRP A 155 9.52 -14.17 -20.53
C TRP A 155 9.82 -13.33 -21.77
N THR A 156 8.90 -13.36 -22.71
CA THR A 156 8.94 -12.52 -23.89
C THR A 156 7.81 -11.50 -23.82
N THR A 157 8.13 -10.23 -23.97
CA THR A 157 7.13 -9.17 -24.00
C THR A 157 6.30 -9.25 -25.29
N PRO A 158 5.12 -8.63 -25.36
CA PRO A 158 4.33 -8.56 -26.61
C PRO A 158 5.08 -7.94 -27.79
N THR A 159 6.10 -7.12 -27.55
CA THR A 159 6.97 -6.52 -28.56
C THR A 159 8.14 -7.41 -28.97
N GLY A 160 8.23 -8.65 -28.47
CA GLY A 160 9.28 -9.60 -28.80
C GLY A 160 10.57 -9.46 -27.97
N PHE A 161 10.63 -8.53 -27.00
CA PHE A 161 11.80 -8.40 -26.12
C PHE A 161 11.86 -9.58 -25.15
N LYS A 162 13.03 -10.26 -25.13
CA LYS A 162 13.30 -11.37 -24.20
C LYS A 162 13.88 -10.82 -22.91
N ALA A 163 13.18 -11.02 -21.80
CA ALA A 163 13.63 -10.65 -20.47
C ALA A 163 13.99 -11.91 -19.67
N ARG A 164 15.08 -11.84 -18.91
CA ARG A 164 15.52 -12.88 -17.99
C ARG A 164 15.75 -12.28 -16.62
N GLN A 165 15.16 -12.89 -15.60
CA GLN A 165 15.35 -12.51 -14.21
C GLN A 165 15.94 -13.68 -13.43
N ARG A 166 17.13 -13.48 -12.85
CA ARG A 166 17.80 -14.46 -11.99
C ARG A 166 18.21 -13.78 -10.70
N TYR A 167 17.65 -14.23 -9.60
CA TYR A 167 18.09 -13.84 -8.26
C TYR A 167 19.11 -14.86 -7.76
N VAL A 168 20.34 -14.41 -7.50
CA VAL A 168 21.37 -15.22 -6.84
C VAL A 168 21.56 -14.67 -5.44
N GLN A 169 21.21 -15.46 -4.44
CA GLN A 169 21.50 -15.13 -3.04
C GLN A 169 22.88 -15.73 -2.70
N GLN A 170 23.89 -14.88 -2.60
CA GLN A 170 25.20 -15.33 -2.12
C GLN A 170 25.17 -15.43 -0.61
N SER A 171 25.33 -16.65 -0.06
CA SER A 171 25.58 -16.87 1.36
C SER A 171 27.09 -16.97 1.60
N ALA A 172 27.65 -16.05 2.38
CA ALA A 172 29.03 -16.15 2.83
C ALA A 172 29.10 -17.11 4.02
N HIS A 173 29.69 -18.28 3.87
CA HIS A 173 30.07 -19.12 4.98
C HIS A 173 31.44 -18.68 5.53
N LYS A 174 31.49 -18.24 6.79
CA LYS A 174 32.75 -18.09 7.50
C LYS A 174 33.31 -19.50 7.75
N ILE A 175 34.39 -19.85 7.07
CA ILE A 175 35.21 -21.00 7.44
C ILE A 175 36.00 -20.58 8.67
N ARG A 176 35.79 -21.29 9.77
CA ARG A 176 36.57 -21.12 11.01
C ARG A 176 37.81 -22.01 10.93
#